data_f8507be7831a7e26cc91003fee138d42
#
_entry.id   f8507be7831a7e26cc91003fee138d42
#
_cell.length_a   1.000
_cell.length_b   1.000
_cell.length_c   1.000
_cell.angle_alpha   90.00
_cell.angle_beta   90.00
_cell.angle_gamma   90.00
#
_symmetry.space_group_name_H-M   'P 1'
#
loop_
_entity.id
_entity.type
_entity.pdbx_description
1 polymer ?
#
loop_
_entity_poly.entity_id
_entity_poly.type
_entity_poly.pdbx_seq_one_letter_code
_entity_poly.pdbx_strand_id
1 'polypeptide(L)'
;MALVNRNKKKKESTVHFSKEDQRKILCADSPFVVKEAYSSIRTNLLFSQKGEDCPIFVVTSPTANNGKSINSVNMAISFAQMGKKTLLIDGDMRNPTLHRLFSIPVKNGLSEILAGLTDSITVSKTDVENLSILTAGKIPPNPSELLSNERTDKLLSFVKQHYDCVFIDTPPVNLVTDPTAFATKSTGYI
;
A
#
# COMPACT_ATOMS: atom_id res chain seq x y z
N MET A 1 -12.55 -15.79 0.29
CA MET A 1 -11.75 -14.94 1.18
C MET A 1 -12.66 -14.12 2.09
N ALA A 2 -12.30 -13.91 3.36
CA ALA A 2 -13.04 -13.07 4.30
C ALA A 2 -12.17 -11.89 4.73
N LEU A 3 -12.75 -10.69 4.83
CA LEU A 3 -12.07 -9.48 5.29
C LEU A 3 -12.11 -9.42 6.82
N VAL A 4 -10.95 -9.37 7.47
CA VAL A 4 -10.83 -9.22 8.91
C VAL A 4 -10.28 -7.84 9.23
N ASN A 5 -11.12 -6.99 9.84
CA ASN A 5 -10.74 -5.67 10.34
C ASN A 5 -10.26 -5.79 11.80
N ARG A 6 -9.04 -5.36 12.08
CA ARG A 6 -8.52 -5.30 13.45
C ARG A 6 -8.48 -3.86 13.96
N ASN A 7 -9.12 -3.63 15.10
CA ASN A 7 -8.96 -2.40 15.87
C ASN A 7 -7.61 -2.41 16.60
N LYS A 8 -6.92 -1.29 16.58
CA LYS A 8 -5.65 -1.06 17.28
C LYS A 8 -5.84 -1.22 18.80
N LYS A 9 -5.36 -2.32 19.39
CA LYS A 9 -5.01 -2.33 20.82
C LYS A 9 -3.56 -1.92 20.94
N LYS A 10 -3.29 -0.79 21.62
CA LYS A 10 -1.94 -0.36 22.00
C LYS A 10 -1.24 -1.48 22.76
N LYS A 11 -0.14 -2.00 22.20
CA LYS A 11 0.94 -2.65 22.96
C LYS A 11 2.26 -2.43 22.24
N GLU A 12 3.21 -1.94 23.00
CA GLU A 12 4.56 -1.58 22.66
C GLU A 12 5.32 -2.72 21.97
N SER A 13 5.88 -2.44 20.81
CA SER A 13 7.12 -3.04 20.33
C SER A 13 7.88 -1.94 19.62
N THR A 14 8.89 -1.42 20.32
CA THR A 14 9.80 -0.38 19.90
C THR A 14 10.67 -0.84 18.74
N VAL A 15 10.31 -0.47 17.53
CA VAL A 15 11.25 -0.33 16.42
C VAL A 15 11.06 1.07 15.88
N HIS A 16 11.96 1.96 16.25
CA HIS A 16 11.94 3.35 15.83
C HIS A 16 12.21 3.46 14.33
N PHE A 17 11.20 3.81 13.54
CA PHE A 17 11.39 4.64 12.36
C PHE A 17 12.03 5.94 12.82
N SER A 18 12.92 6.53 12.01
CA SER A 18 13.42 7.83 12.37
C SER A 18 12.20 8.75 12.49
N LYS A 19 12.14 9.55 13.56
CA LYS A 19 11.10 10.57 13.73
C LYS A 19 11.01 11.49 12.48
N GLU A 20 12.05 11.52 11.69
CA GLU A 20 12.22 12.26 10.45
C GLU A 20 11.36 11.70 9.31
N ASP A 21 11.25 10.37 9.15
CA ASP A 21 10.41 9.78 8.11
C ASP A 21 8.92 9.89 8.42
N GLN A 22 8.55 9.78 9.68
CA GLN A 22 7.17 10.01 10.12
C GLN A 22 6.71 11.45 9.90
N ARG A 23 7.63 12.43 9.98
CA ARG A 23 7.33 13.85 9.69
C ARG A 23 7.05 14.12 8.21
N LYS A 24 7.44 13.22 7.31
CA LYS A 24 7.15 13.32 5.88
C LYS A 24 5.77 12.78 5.49
N ILE A 25 5.06 12.13 6.42
CA ILE A 25 3.70 11.63 6.21
C ILE A 25 2.72 12.80 6.23
N LEU A 26 1.85 12.85 5.22
CA LEU A 26 0.83 13.88 5.07
C LEU A 26 -0.14 13.86 6.27
N CYS A 27 -0.26 15.00 6.93
CA CYS A 27 -1.13 15.18 8.10
C CYS A 27 -1.75 16.59 8.12
N ALA A 28 -2.57 16.86 9.14
CA ALA A 28 -3.21 18.17 9.29
C ALA A 28 -2.20 19.33 9.36
N ASP A 29 -1.03 19.09 9.97
CA ASP A 29 0.01 20.11 10.16
C ASP A 29 1.01 20.18 9.00
N SER A 30 0.84 19.38 7.94
CA SER A 30 1.71 19.44 6.76
C SER A 30 1.64 20.82 6.08
N PRO A 31 2.77 21.33 5.53
CA PRO A 31 2.78 22.60 4.82
C PRO A 31 1.77 22.64 3.68
N PHE A 32 1.15 23.80 3.46
CA PHE A 32 0.14 23.99 2.42
C PHE A 32 0.62 23.53 1.03
N VAL A 33 1.85 23.89 0.66
CA VAL A 33 2.45 23.49 -0.63
C VAL A 33 2.51 21.98 -0.80
N VAL A 34 2.81 21.23 0.27
CA VAL A 34 2.85 19.76 0.23
C VAL A 34 1.44 19.19 0.05
N LYS A 35 0.45 19.72 0.77
CA LYS A 35 -0.95 19.31 0.63
C LYS A 35 -1.46 19.55 -0.79
N GLU A 36 -1.19 20.72 -1.35
CA GLU A 36 -1.58 21.07 -2.72
C GLU A 36 -0.89 20.20 -3.77
N ALA A 37 0.39 19.85 -3.58
CA ALA A 37 1.08 18.94 -4.48
C ALA A 37 0.40 17.57 -4.56
N TYR A 38 0.06 16.96 -3.41
CA TYR A 38 -0.66 15.67 -3.39
C TYR A 38 -2.11 15.80 -3.85
N SER A 39 -2.77 16.94 -3.63
CA SER A 39 -4.09 17.23 -4.17
C SER A 39 -4.07 17.27 -5.71
N SER A 40 -3.05 17.92 -6.28
CA SER A 40 -2.85 18.00 -7.74
C SER A 40 -2.56 16.61 -8.34
N ILE A 41 -1.67 15.82 -7.71
CA ILE A 41 -1.40 14.44 -8.14
C ILE A 41 -2.68 13.61 -8.10
N ARG A 42 -3.44 13.67 -7.01
CA ARG A 42 -4.73 12.97 -6.87
C ARG A 42 -5.68 13.33 -8.00
N THR A 43 -5.83 14.63 -8.29
CA THR A 43 -6.71 15.11 -9.36
C THR A 43 -6.29 14.52 -10.71
N ASN A 44 -5.01 14.51 -11.03
CA ASN A 44 -4.50 13.94 -12.27
C ASN A 44 -4.74 12.43 -12.35
N LEU A 45 -4.56 11.70 -11.24
CA LEU A 45 -4.84 10.27 -11.18
C LEU A 45 -6.32 9.96 -11.38
N LEU A 46 -7.21 10.75 -10.78
CA LEU A 46 -8.67 10.62 -10.98
C LEU A 46 -9.07 10.82 -12.45
N PHE A 47 -8.46 11.76 -13.15
CA PHE A 47 -8.69 11.95 -14.59
C PHE A 47 -8.13 10.81 -15.45
N SER A 48 -7.04 10.18 -15.02
CA SER A 48 -6.38 9.10 -15.78
C SER A 48 -7.06 7.74 -15.64
N GLN A 49 -7.88 7.52 -14.61
CA GLN A 49 -8.47 6.20 -14.28
C GLN A 49 -9.57 5.72 -15.23
N LYS A 50 -9.99 6.52 -16.23
CA LYS A 50 -10.95 6.14 -17.29
C LYS A 50 -12.28 5.52 -16.81
N GLY A 51 -12.77 5.94 -15.64
CA GLY A 51 -14.06 5.46 -15.10
C GLY A 51 -14.02 4.07 -14.45
N GLU A 52 -12.86 3.58 -14.05
CA GLU A 52 -12.78 2.38 -13.23
C GLU A 52 -13.38 2.63 -11.83
N ASP A 53 -14.20 1.71 -11.33
CA ASP A 53 -14.84 1.82 -10.02
C ASP A 53 -13.81 1.77 -8.88
N CYS A 54 -12.77 0.93 -9.02
CA CYS A 54 -11.67 0.80 -8.08
C CYS A 54 -10.33 0.73 -8.82
N PRO A 55 -9.68 1.86 -9.10
CA PRO A 55 -8.37 1.89 -9.72
C PRO A 55 -7.30 1.31 -8.79
N ILE A 56 -6.34 0.59 -9.38
CA ILE A 56 -5.16 0.07 -8.72
C ILE A 56 -3.94 0.78 -9.27
N PHE A 57 -3.26 1.55 -8.43
CA PHE A 57 -2.02 2.24 -8.78
C PHE A 57 -0.81 1.53 -8.16
N VAL A 58 0.16 1.19 -8.98
CA VAL A 58 1.44 0.62 -8.55
C VAL A 58 2.47 1.73 -8.45
N VAL A 59 3.07 1.90 -7.29
CA VAL A 59 4.09 2.91 -7.05
C VAL A 59 5.45 2.23 -7.03
N THR A 60 6.34 2.67 -7.92
CA THR A 60 7.70 2.15 -8.02
C THR A 60 8.70 3.30 -8.23
N SER A 61 9.98 2.99 -8.37
CA SER A 61 11.04 3.96 -8.68
C SER A 61 12.16 3.27 -9.45
N PRO A 62 13.00 4.02 -10.17
CA PRO A 62 14.17 3.43 -10.84
C PRO A 62 15.16 2.82 -9.85
N THR A 63 15.41 3.49 -8.71
CA THR A 63 16.41 3.11 -7.71
C THR A 63 15.84 3.16 -6.30
N ALA A 64 16.56 2.57 -5.34
CA ALA A 64 16.19 2.60 -3.93
C ALA A 64 16.31 4.04 -3.33
N ASN A 65 15.62 4.28 -2.23
CA ASN A 65 15.66 5.52 -1.44
C ASN A 65 15.17 6.79 -2.18
N ASN A 66 14.38 6.65 -3.24
CA ASN A 66 13.76 7.78 -3.97
C ASN A 66 12.42 8.23 -3.37
N GLY A 67 12.11 7.83 -2.15
CA GLY A 67 10.88 8.25 -1.47
C GLY A 67 9.61 7.54 -1.93
N LYS A 68 9.68 6.45 -2.73
CA LYS A 68 8.51 5.73 -3.25
C LYS A 68 7.47 5.40 -2.17
N SER A 69 7.90 4.79 -1.05
CA SER A 69 6.97 4.38 0.02
C SER A 69 6.31 5.57 0.72
N ILE A 70 7.05 6.69 0.90
CA ILE A 70 6.47 7.94 1.42
C ILE A 70 5.46 8.51 0.45
N ASN A 71 5.77 8.50 -0.85
CA ASN A 71 4.83 8.96 -1.88
C ASN A 71 3.59 8.04 -1.97
N SER A 72 3.77 6.71 -1.90
CA SER A 72 2.66 5.75 -1.85
C SER A 72 1.72 6.04 -0.68
N VAL A 73 2.30 6.26 0.51
CA VAL A 73 1.56 6.61 1.73
C VAL A 73 0.80 7.92 1.54
N ASN A 74 1.46 8.97 1.08
CA ASN A 74 0.86 10.30 0.99
C ASN A 74 -0.22 10.37 -0.10
N MET A 75 -0.06 9.66 -1.21
CA MET A 75 -1.12 9.52 -2.22
C MET A 75 -2.34 8.77 -1.64
N ALA A 76 -2.11 7.65 -0.95
CA ALA A 76 -3.19 6.90 -0.30
C ALA A 76 -3.93 7.74 0.75
N ILE A 77 -3.20 8.52 1.57
CA ILE A 77 -3.80 9.48 2.52
C ILE A 77 -4.64 10.53 1.79
N SER A 78 -4.12 11.10 0.70
CA SER A 78 -4.83 12.13 -0.06
C SER A 78 -6.16 11.63 -0.64
N PHE A 79 -6.23 10.35 -1.09
CA PHE A 79 -7.48 9.72 -1.54
C PHE A 79 -8.42 9.44 -0.37
N ALA A 80 -7.91 8.93 0.74
CA ALA A 80 -8.68 8.65 1.95
C ALA A 80 -9.31 9.94 2.53
N GLN A 81 -8.59 11.06 2.54
CA GLN A 81 -9.08 12.38 2.97
C GLN A 81 -10.22 12.91 2.09
N MET A 82 -10.34 12.44 0.84
CA MET A 82 -11.46 12.76 -0.04
C MET A 82 -12.69 11.85 0.21
N GLY A 83 -12.64 11.00 1.24
CA GLY A 83 -13.73 10.08 1.58
C GLY A 83 -13.69 8.76 0.83
N LYS A 84 -12.65 8.49 0.01
CA LYS A 84 -12.50 7.21 -0.69
C LYS A 84 -11.98 6.13 0.25
N LYS A 85 -12.66 4.97 0.31
CA LYS A 85 -12.13 3.79 1.00
C LYS A 85 -10.87 3.32 0.30
N THR A 86 -9.72 3.61 0.87
CA THR A 86 -8.42 3.39 0.26
C THR A 86 -7.67 2.26 0.95
N LEU A 87 -7.13 1.33 0.15
CA LEU A 87 -6.22 0.30 0.62
C LEU A 87 -4.80 0.60 0.13
N LEU A 88 -3.86 0.59 1.06
CA LEU A 88 -2.43 0.63 0.75
C LEU A 88 -1.82 -0.75 1.04
N ILE A 89 -1.24 -1.37 0.02
CA ILE A 89 -0.60 -2.69 0.08
C ILE A 89 0.91 -2.51 0.08
N ASP A 90 1.60 -3.13 1.04
CA ASP A 90 3.06 -3.25 1.04
C ASP A 90 3.45 -4.43 0.13
N GLY A 91 3.74 -4.12 -1.13
CA GLY A 91 4.19 -5.08 -2.13
C GLY A 91 5.71 -5.26 -2.18
N ASP A 92 6.47 -4.46 -1.43
CA ASP A 92 7.92 -4.64 -1.26
C ASP A 92 8.20 -5.72 -0.21
N MET A 93 7.96 -6.98 -0.56
CA MET A 93 8.22 -8.11 0.34
C MET A 93 9.72 -8.35 0.60
N ARG A 94 10.63 -7.65 -0.11
CA ARG A 94 12.08 -7.75 0.09
C ARG A 94 12.57 -6.81 1.19
N ASN A 95 12.03 -5.58 1.22
CA ASN A 95 12.35 -4.58 2.23
C ASN A 95 11.08 -3.84 2.68
N PRO A 96 10.17 -4.52 3.41
CA PRO A 96 8.90 -3.96 3.82
C PRO A 96 9.07 -2.71 4.70
N THR A 97 8.28 -1.68 4.46
CA THR A 97 8.42 -0.40 5.15
C THR A 97 7.13 0.09 5.82
N LEU A 98 5.95 -0.24 5.28
CA LEU A 98 4.69 0.34 5.74
C LEU A 98 4.36 -0.02 7.20
N HIS A 99 4.67 -1.26 7.62
CA HIS A 99 4.43 -1.69 9.01
C HIS A 99 5.21 -0.83 10.01
N ARG A 100 6.40 -0.36 9.62
CA ARG A 100 7.23 0.53 10.45
C ARG A 100 6.69 1.96 10.44
N LEU A 101 6.31 2.49 9.26
CA LEU A 101 5.79 3.86 9.12
C LEU A 101 4.53 4.08 9.97
N PHE A 102 3.67 3.07 10.06
CA PHE A 102 2.41 3.16 10.81
C PHE A 102 2.46 2.46 12.17
N SER A 103 3.61 1.94 12.60
CA SER A 103 3.76 1.17 13.85
C SER A 103 2.73 0.03 13.96
N ILE A 104 2.54 -0.72 12.86
CA ILE A 104 1.58 -1.82 12.75
C ILE A 104 2.30 -3.15 12.94
N PRO A 105 1.74 -4.09 13.72
CA PRO A 105 2.31 -5.42 13.86
C PRO A 105 2.21 -6.21 12.55
N VAL A 106 3.29 -6.90 12.18
CA VAL A 106 3.32 -7.79 11.01
C VAL A 106 2.68 -9.12 11.39
N LYS A 107 1.48 -9.40 10.86
CA LYS A 107 0.78 -10.69 11.03
C LYS A 107 -0.11 -10.95 9.83
N ASN A 108 0.04 -12.12 9.21
CA ASN A 108 -0.80 -12.59 8.10
C ASN A 108 -0.92 -11.50 7.00
N GLY A 109 0.23 -11.05 6.50
CA GLY A 109 0.29 -10.04 5.45
C GLY A 109 0.17 -10.64 4.05
N LEU A 110 0.62 -9.87 3.06
CA LEU A 110 0.55 -10.22 1.64
C LEU A 110 1.23 -11.57 1.36
N SER A 111 2.42 -11.81 1.90
CA SER A 111 3.19 -13.02 1.64
C SER A 111 2.48 -14.29 2.12
N GLU A 112 1.87 -14.27 3.30
CA GLU A 112 1.12 -15.41 3.82
C GLU A 112 -0.15 -15.69 3.01
N ILE A 113 -0.83 -14.64 2.54
CA ILE A 113 -2.01 -14.78 1.67
C ILE A 113 -1.62 -15.40 0.34
N LEU A 114 -0.57 -14.88 -0.30
CA LEU A 114 -0.12 -15.37 -1.61
C LEU A 114 0.48 -16.77 -1.55
N ALA A 115 1.15 -17.12 -0.44
CA ALA A 115 1.66 -18.47 -0.20
C ALA A 115 0.55 -19.49 0.16
N GLY A 116 -0.69 -19.04 0.37
CA GLY A 116 -1.80 -19.92 0.77
C GLY A 116 -1.74 -20.39 2.22
N LEU A 117 -0.98 -19.71 3.06
CA LEU A 117 -0.87 -20.00 4.48
C LEU A 117 -2.09 -19.47 5.26
N THR A 118 -2.85 -18.58 4.66
CA THR A 118 -4.12 -18.07 5.18
C THR A 118 -5.04 -17.66 4.03
N ASP A 119 -6.34 -17.85 4.20
CA ASP A 119 -7.38 -17.34 3.30
C ASP A 119 -8.03 -16.05 3.83
N SER A 120 -7.63 -15.61 5.03
CA SER A 120 -8.13 -14.39 5.64
C SER A 120 -7.26 -13.19 5.27
N ILE A 121 -7.87 -12.17 4.67
CA ILE A 121 -7.22 -10.89 4.39
C ILE A 121 -7.29 -10.03 5.65
N THR A 122 -6.16 -9.89 6.33
CA THR A 122 -6.06 -9.08 7.55
C THR A 122 -5.51 -7.71 7.23
N VAL A 123 -6.35 -6.68 7.27
CA VAL A 123 -5.94 -5.29 7.10
C VAL A 123 -5.89 -4.57 8.44
N SER A 124 -4.95 -3.65 8.58
CA SER A 124 -4.83 -2.76 9.73
C SER A 124 -5.48 -1.42 9.41
N LYS A 125 -6.37 -0.95 10.30
CA LYS A 125 -6.86 0.43 10.25
C LYS A 125 -5.76 1.37 10.73
N THR A 126 -5.71 2.56 10.15
CA THR A 126 -4.81 3.64 10.56
C THR A 126 -5.57 4.71 11.35
N ASP A 127 -4.85 5.72 11.84
CA ASP A 127 -5.46 6.91 12.43
C ASP A 127 -6.03 7.85 11.36
N VAL A 128 -5.75 7.59 10.07
CA VAL A 128 -6.35 8.30 8.94
C VAL A 128 -7.65 7.60 8.58
N GLU A 129 -8.76 8.34 8.66
CA GLU A 129 -10.07 7.83 8.28
C GLU A 129 -10.06 7.32 6.83
N ASN A 130 -10.79 6.25 6.55
CA ASN A 130 -10.88 5.58 5.25
C ASN A 130 -9.57 4.95 4.72
N LEU A 131 -8.46 4.95 5.47
CA LEU A 131 -7.22 4.30 5.06
C LEU A 131 -7.00 2.99 5.81
N SER A 132 -6.85 1.91 5.06
CA SER A 132 -6.44 0.59 5.56
C SER A 132 -5.10 0.17 4.95
N ILE A 133 -4.34 -0.63 5.69
CA ILE A 133 -3.04 -1.14 5.23
C ILE A 133 -3.03 -2.67 5.27
N LEU A 134 -2.60 -3.27 4.16
CA LEU A 134 -2.17 -4.65 4.09
C LEU A 134 -0.64 -4.68 4.12
N THR A 135 -0.06 -5.19 5.20
CA THR A 135 1.40 -5.30 5.35
C THR A 135 1.96 -6.41 4.44
N ALA A 136 3.25 -6.34 4.12
CA ALA A 136 3.91 -7.37 3.30
C ALA A 136 3.88 -8.77 3.92
N GLY A 137 3.77 -8.85 5.24
CA GLY A 137 3.90 -10.11 5.95
C GLY A 137 5.36 -10.47 6.25
N LYS A 138 5.65 -11.75 6.43
CA LYS A 138 7.01 -12.27 6.57
C LYS A 138 7.72 -12.23 5.22
N ILE A 139 9.00 -11.93 5.23
CA ILE A 139 9.83 -11.92 4.02
C ILE A 139 9.92 -13.34 3.44
N PRO A 140 9.36 -13.60 2.25
CA PRO A 140 9.43 -14.93 1.64
C PRO A 140 10.74 -15.11 0.87
N PRO A 141 11.15 -16.35 0.60
CA PRO A 141 12.35 -16.62 -0.21
C PRO A 141 12.17 -16.29 -1.70
N ASN A 142 10.94 -16.29 -2.21
CA ASN A 142 10.58 -16.17 -3.63
C ASN A 142 9.49 -15.13 -3.91
N PRO A 143 9.72 -13.83 -3.63
CA PRO A 143 8.70 -12.78 -3.76
C PRO A 143 8.07 -12.70 -5.16
N SER A 144 8.89 -12.72 -6.21
CA SER A 144 8.44 -12.58 -7.61
C SER A 144 7.47 -13.69 -8.04
N GLU A 145 7.73 -14.94 -7.61
CA GLU A 145 6.86 -16.08 -7.90
C GLU A 145 5.51 -15.93 -7.21
N LEU A 146 5.52 -15.50 -5.94
CA LEU A 146 4.29 -15.27 -5.19
C LEU A 146 3.43 -14.19 -5.84
N LEU A 147 4.03 -13.09 -6.28
CA LEU A 147 3.31 -12.00 -6.95
C LEU A 147 2.74 -12.40 -8.32
N SER A 148 3.34 -13.38 -8.98
CA SER A 148 2.93 -13.83 -10.31
C SER A 148 1.89 -14.95 -10.28
N ASN A 149 1.48 -15.45 -9.12
CA ASN A 149 0.53 -16.56 -9.02
C ASN A 149 -0.93 -16.10 -9.06
N GLU A 150 -1.85 -17.05 -9.29
CA GLU A 150 -3.30 -16.80 -9.36
C GLU A 150 -3.91 -16.20 -8.07
N ARG A 151 -3.24 -16.38 -6.91
CA ARG A 151 -3.73 -15.82 -5.65
C ARG A 151 -3.62 -14.31 -5.64
N THR A 152 -2.69 -13.73 -6.40
CA THR A 152 -2.61 -12.28 -6.61
C THR A 152 -3.85 -11.78 -7.32
N ASP A 153 -4.32 -12.46 -8.38
CA ASP A 153 -5.53 -12.07 -9.10
C ASP A 153 -6.78 -12.18 -8.22
N LYS A 154 -6.86 -13.26 -7.43
CA LYS A 154 -7.96 -13.46 -6.47
C LYS A 154 -7.97 -12.37 -5.40
N LEU A 155 -6.80 -12.01 -4.87
CA LEU A 155 -6.66 -10.93 -3.89
C LEU A 155 -7.09 -9.59 -4.48
N LEU A 156 -6.58 -9.23 -5.67
CA LEU A 156 -6.90 -7.95 -6.31
C LEU A 156 -8.39 -7.87 -6.70
N SER A 157 -8.97 -8.96 -7.19
CA SER A 157 -10.41 -9.03 -7.47
C SER A 157 -11.25 -8.85 -6.20
N PHE A 158 -10.82 -9.44 -5.10
CA PHE A 158 -11.50 -9.30 -3.82
C PHE A 158 -11.42 -7.87 -3.28
N VAL A 159 -10.23 -7.23 -3.29
CA VAL A 159 -10.08 -5.88 -2.76
C VAL A 159 -10.81 -4.84 -3.59
N LYS A 160 -10.93 -5.03 -4.93
CA LYS A 160 -11.74 -4.18 -5.81
C LYS A 160 -13.23 -4.12 -5.41
N GLN A 161 -13.76 -5.14 -4.76
CA GLN A 161 -15.16 -5.17 -4.29
C GLN A 161 -15.37 -4.46 -2.95
N HIS A 162 -14.29 -4.11 -2.24
CA HIS A 162 -14.37 -3.60 -0.86
C HIS A 162 -13.77 -2.21 -0.67
N TYR A 163 -13.01 -1.73 -1.67
CA TYR A 163 -12.32 -0.44 -1.66
C TYR A 163 -12.64 0.36 -2.91
N ASP A 164 -12.52 1.69 -2.80
CA ASP A 164 -12.73 2.62 -3.91
C ASP A 164 -11.41 2.92 -4.65
N CYS A 165 -10.26 2.63 -4.03
CA CYS A 165 -8.93 2.81 -4.62
C CYS A 165 -7.89 1.95 -3.91
N VAL A 166 -6.92 1.44 -4.65
CA VAL A 166 -5.82 0.64 -4.13
C VAL A 166 -4.48 1.22 -4.58
N PHE A 167 -3.57 1.42 -3.63
CA PHE A 167 -2.16 1.71 -3.91
C PHE A 167 -1.30 0.51 -3.52
N ILE A 168 -0.33 0.17 -4.36
CA ILE A 168 0.63 -0.91 -4.11
C ILE A 168 2.03 -0.30 -4.11
N ASP A 169 2.67 -0.23 -2.94
CA ASP A 169 4.08 0.13 -2.83
C ASP A 169 4.93 -1.07 -3.24
N THR A 170 5.85 -0.90 -4.19
CA THR A 170 6.66 -1.99 -4.75
C THR A 170 8.15 -1.66 -4.70
N PRO A 171 9.05 -2.65 -4.80
CA PRO A 171 10.48 -2.38 -4.89
C PRO A 171 10.86 -1.61 -6.16
N PRO A 172 12.10 -1.08 -6.27
CA PRO A 172 12.56 -0.38 -7.47
C PRO A 172 12.60 -1.30 -8.69
N VAL A 173 12.01 -0.84 -9.81
CA VAL A 173 11.82 -1.64 -11.03
C VAL A 173 13.14 -2.00 -11.73
N ASN A 174 14.19 -1.18 -11.59
CA ASN A 174 15.50 -1.50 -12.18
C ASN A 174 16.31 -2.54 -11.37
N LEU A 175 15.88 -2.85 -10.15
CA LEU A 175 16.57 -3.82 -9.30
C LEU A 175 15.94 -5.20 -9.37
N VAL A 176 14.61 -5.26 -9.48
CA VAL A 176 13.83 -6.50 -9.46
C VAL A 176 12.60 -6.42 -10.35
N THR A 177 12.09 -7.58 -10.76
CA THR A 177 10.92 -7.68 -11.64
C THR A 177 9.58 -7.67 -10.87
N ASP A 178 9.60 -7.64 -9.56
CA ASP A 178 8.38 -7.70 -8.72
C ASP A 178 7.30 -6.69 -9.14
N PRO A 179 7.61 -5.41 -9.47
CA PRO A 179 6.59 -4.47 -9.90
C PRO A 179 5.88 -4.92 -11.18
N THR A 180 6.58 -5.58 -12.10
CA THR A 180 6.00 -5.99 -13.40
C THR A 180 4.92 -7.06 -13.28
N ALA A 181 4.86 -7.78 -12.15
CA ALA A 181 3.79 -8.74 -11.86
C ALA A 181 2.39 -8.11 -11.82
N PHE A 182 2.31 -6.80 -11.66
CA PHE A 182 1.06 -6.04 -11.63
C PHE A 182 0.71 -5.38 -12.97
N ALA A 183 1.54 -5.51 -14.03
CA ALA A 183 1.40 -4.76 -15.28
C ALA A 183 0.03 -4.92 -15.97
N THR A 184 -0.51 -6.13 -15.96
CA THR A 184 -1.84 -6.42 -16.55
C THR A 184 -2.99 -6.34 -15.56
N LYS A 185 -2.71 -6.04 -14.30
CA LYS A 185 -3.64 -6.12 -13.17
C LYS A 185 -3.93 -4.75 -12.54
N SER A 186 -3.16 -3.74 -12.92
CA SER A 186 -3.25 -2.37 -12.40
C SER A 186 -3.79 -1.40 -13.44
N THR A 187 -4.36 -0.29 -12.95
CA THR A 187 -4.82 0.83 -13.77
C THR A 187 -3.63 1.62 -14.33
N GLY A 188 -2.53 1.70 -13.56
CA GLY A 188 -1.33 2.40 -13.98
C GLY A 188 -0.19 2.35 -12.97
N TYR A 189 0.95 2.86 -13.42
CA TYR A 189 2.19 2.99 -12.63
C TYR A 189 2.48 4.46 -12.35
N ILE A 190 3.04 4.71 -11.17
CA ILE A 190 3.48 6.03 -10.69
C ILE A 190 4.95 5.92 -10.29
#